data_b61638363a5faad5c9b65eb3672a5ae2
#
_entry.id   b61638363a5faad5c9b65eb3672a5ae2
#
_cell.length_a   1.000
_cell.length_b   1.000
_cell.length_c   1.000
_cell.angle_alpha   90.00
_cell.angle_beta   90.00
_cell.angle_gamma   90.00
#
_symmetry.space_group_name_H-M   'P 1'
#
loop_
_entity.id
_entity.type
_entity.pdbx_description
1 polymer ?
#
loop_
_entity_poly.entity_id
_entity_poly.type
_entity_poly.pdbx_seq_one_letter_code
_entity_poly.pdbx_strand_id
1 'polypeptide(L)'
;MSSDFITRVAETAVSDWKDRRIMLPSVVIAQAILESNWGKSELAVNAKSLFGIKKHDWDGKTYIKDATEQSIDGTYHKVENTVWRAYSSWEESILDHNTYIATREKSVGVLRYAAIIGNTDHKAVCQLLKDCGYATSLTYPEKLLKLIDQYDLTEYDKEVEAVLKIAIDAGHGYNTAGKRCLKSIDVKETREWTLNSRIAEKLGALLEGYECKVLRTDDATGKTDVSLNKRVQAANDWGADVFISIHHNAGLNGRSGGGTQVYYYSSDSQRKAQAQALYDAIVKRTGLVGNRSSKVVKKAFTVIAKTEMPAFLLENGFMDSTQDTPVILTEAHANRTVQGIFNFLVDEFGLKKASPKPTEKVLYKVQCGAFAVKKNAEALQSRLKAAGFEAVIISVKGE
;
A
#
# COMPACT_ATOMS: atom_id res chain seq x y z
N MET A 1 24.46 -3.15 -13.61
CA MET A 1 23.87 -4.07 -14.63
C MET A 1 22.92 -5.10 -14.01
N SER A 2 23.31 -5.93 -13.05
CA SER A 2 22.37 -6.87 -12.39
C SER A 2 21.32 -6.15 -11.53
N SER A 3 21.72 -5.16 -10.75
CA SER A 3 20.86 -4.31 -9.95
C SER A 3 19.79 -3.60 -10.80
N ASP A 4 20.18 -3.00 -11.92
CA ASP A 4 19.26 -2.22 -12.78
C ASP A 4 18.20 -3.12 -13.44
N PHE A 5 18.56 -4.36 -13.82
CA PHE A 5 17.60 -5.32 -14.35
C PHE A 5 16.57 -5.74 -13.29
N ILE A 6 17.06 -6.12 -12.09
CA ILE A 6 16.18 -6.49 -10.98
C ILE A 6 15.22 -5.35 -10.64
N THR A 7 15.73 -4.13 -10.46
CA THR A 7 14.92 -2.96 -10.13
C THR A 7 13.82 -2.75 -11.16
N ARG A 8 14.15 -2.77 -12.45
CA ARG A 8 13.19 -2.58 -13.52
C ARG A 8 12.09 -3.63 -13.57
N VAL A 9 12.45 -4.91 -13.41
CA VAL A 9 11.47 -6.01 -13.37
C VAL A 9 10.62 -5.93 -12.11
N ALA A 10 11.26 -5.60 -10.97
CA ALA A 10 10.60 -5.51 -9.68
C ALA A 10 9.50 -4.43 -9.64
N GLU A 11 9.72 -3.25 -10.24
CA GLU A 11 8.72 -2.18 -10.28
C GLU A 11 7.38 -2.69 -10.82
N THR A 12 7.41 -3.42 -11.94
CA THR A 12 6.19 -3.96 -12.53
C THR A 12 5.65 -5.17 -11.76
N ALA A 13 6.51 -6.10 -11.34
CA ALA A 13 6.09 -7.31 -10.62
C ALA A 13 5.44 -6.98 -9.27
N VAL A 14 6.01 -6.01 -8.53
CA VAL A 14 5.45 -5.53 -7.25
C VAL A 14 4.13 -4.79 -7.46
N SER A 15 4.04 -3.92 -8.49
CA SER A 15 2.78 -3.24 -8.82
C SER A 15 1.68 -4.23 -9.15
N ASP A 16 1.98 -5.20 -9.99
CA ASP A 16 1.03 -6.23 -10.40
C ASP A 16 0.59 -7.13 -9.25
N TRP A 17 1.52 -7.51 -8.37
CA TRP A 17 1.19 -8.27 -7.16
C TRP A 17 0.25 -7.49 -6.23
N LYS A 18 0.43 -6.17 -6.10
CA LYS A 18 -0.48 -5.32 -5.32
C LYS A 18 -1.88 -5.29 -5.88
N ASP A 19 -2.00 -5.19 -7.20
CA ASP A 19 -3.28 -5.00 -7.87
C ASP A 19 -4.04 -6.31 -8.06
N ARG A 20 -3.35 -7.38 -8.48
CA ARG A 20 -3.98 -8.61 -8.97
C ARG A 20 -3.70 -9.85 -8.13
N ARG A 21 -2.71 -9.83 -7.24
CA ARG A 21 -2.32 -10.96 -6.37
C ARG A 21 -2.14 -12.27 -7.14
N ILE A 22 -1.50 -12.24 -8.32
CA ILE A 22 -1.36 -13.44 -9.15
C ILE A 22 -0.13 -14.24 -8.71
N MET A 23 1.07 -13.68 -8.83
CA MET A 23 2.31 -14.37 -8.51
C MET A 23 3.31 -13.48 -7.78
N LEU A 24 4.00 -14.05 -6.80
CA LEU A 24 4.98 -13.34 -5.96
C LEU A 24 6.07 -12.65 -6.79
N PRO A 25 6.39 -11.38 -6.49
CA PRO A 25 7.44 -10.63 -7.17
C PRO A 25 8.79 -11.34 -7.21
N SER A 26 9.23 -11.95 -6.11
CA SER A 26 10.49 -12.70 -6.05
C SER A 26 10.57 -13.78 -7.13
N VAL A 27 9.48 -14.51 -7.33
CA VAL A 27 9.41 -15.60 -8.30
C VAL A 27 9.37 -15.03 -9.72
N VAL A 28 8.59 -13.97 -9.98
CA VAL A 28 8.56 -13.28 -11.28
C VAL A 28 9.95 -12.77 -11.67
N ILE A 29 10.66 -12.13 -10.72
CA ILE A 29 12.03 -11.61 -10.97
C ILE A 29 12.99 -12.76 -11.25
N ALA A 30 12.97 -13.84 -10.45
CA ALA A 30 13.81 -15.00 -10.63
C ALA A 30 13.58 -15.68 -11.99
N GLN A 31 12.30 -15.83 -12.41
CA GLN A 31 11.96 -16.33 -13.75
C GLN A 31 12.47 -15.39 -14.84
N ALA A 32 12.25 -14.08 -14.72
CA ALA A 32 12.75 -13.11 -15.70
C ALA A 32 14.29 -13.19 -15.86
N ILE A 33 15.03 -13.34 -14.76
CA ILE A 33 16.48 -13.54 -14.80
C ILE A 33 16.83 -14.83 -15.55
N LEU A 34 16.21 -15.95 -15.17
CA LEU A 34 16.53 -17.28 -15.68
C LEU A 34 16.19 -17.40 -17.18
N GLU A 35 14.96 -17.04 -17.56
CA GLU A 35 14.43 -17.23 -18.92
C GLU A 35 15.03 -16.25 -19.93
N SER A 36 15.31 -15.03 -19.51
CA SER A 36 15.81 -13.99 -20.40
C SER A 36 17.35 -13.85 -20.40
N ASN A 37 18.06 -14.61 -19.56
CA ASN A 37 19.48 -14.37 -19.31
C ASN A 37 19.76 -12.89 -19.00
N TRP A 38 19.10 -12.35 -17.96
CA TRP A 38 19.24 -10.95 -17.57
C TRP A 38 18.80 -9.96 -18.66
N GLY A 39 17.75 -10.27 -19.40
CA GLY A 39 17.28 -9.44 -20.51
C GLY A 39 18.17 -9.45 -21.76
N LYS A 40 19.17 -10.36 -21.82
CA LYS A 40 20.16 -10.43 -22.91
C LYS A 40 19.80 -11.47 -23.97
N SER A 41 18.82 -12.35 -23.71
CA SER A 41 18.38 -13.32 -24.71
C SER A 41 17.84 -12.63 -25.95
N GLU A 42 17.91 -13.28 -27.09
CA GLU A 42 17.40 -12.73 -28.36
C GLU A 42 15.93 -12.32 -28.27
N LEU A 43 15.09 -13.13 -27.61
CA LEU A 43 13.68 -12.81 -27.38
C LEU A 43 13.51 -11.56 -26.50
N ALA A 44 14.32 -11.43 -25.44
CA ALA A 44 14.26 -10.27 -24.56
C ALA A 44 14.70 -8.97 -25.27
N VAL A 45 15.68 -9.05 -26.17
CA VAL A 45 16.21 -7.88 -26.90
C VAL A 45 15.28 -7.50 -28.04
N ASN A 46 14.94 -8.47 -28.91
CA ASN A 46 14.26 -8.19 -30.17
C ASN A 46 12.73 -8.19 -30.07
N ALA A 47 12.19 -9.08 -29.23
CA ALA A 47 10.75 -9.23 -29.03
C ALA A 47 10.25 -8.64 -27.70
N LYS A 48 11.12 -8.08 -26.85
CA LYS A 48 10.82 -7.62 -25.50
C LYS A 48 10.14 -8.70 -24.63
N SER A 49 10.37 -9.99 -24.95
CA SER A 49 9.79 -11.15 -24.31
C SER A 49 10.76 -11.72 -23.27
N LEU A 50 10.43 -11.56 -21.98
CA LEU A 50 11.29 -12.04 -20.88
C LEU A 50 11.08 -13.53 -20.57
N PHE A 51 9.89 -14.09 -20.85
CA PHE A 51 9.49 -15.41 -20.40
C PHE A 51 9.33 -16.44 -21.54
N GLY A 52 9.54 -16.06 -22.78
CA GLY A 52 9.46 -16.96 -23.92
C GLY A 52 8.11 -17.68 -24.02
N ILE A 53 7.00 -16.92 -24.00
CA ILE A 53 5.66 -17.49 -24.16
C ILE A 53 5.38 -17.68 -25.65
N LYS A 54 4.99 -18.91 -26.05
CA LYS A 54 4.55 -19.21 -27.41
C LYS A 54 3.25 -18.47 -27.75
N LYS A 55 3.00 -18.25 -29.04
CA LYS A 55 1.84 -17.48 -29.50
C LYS A 55 0.50 -17.96 -28.91
N HIS A 56 0.21 -19.27 -28.93
CA HIS A 56 -1.09 -19.80 -28.54
C HIS A 56 -2.24 -18.92 -29.11
N ASP A 57 -3.15 -18.46 -28.27
CA ASP A 57 -4.30 -17.61 -28.61
C ASP A 57 -3.98 -16.10 -28.64
N TRP A 58 -2.69 -15.74 -28.69
CA TRP A 58 -2.24 -14.36 -28.71
C TRP A 58 -2.53 -13.70 -30.05
N ASP A 59 -3.19 -12.55 -30.03
CA ASP A 59 -3.53 -11.73 -31.19
C ASP A 59 -2.61 -10.50 -31.41
N GLY A 60 -1.70 -10.27 -30.45
CA GLY A 60 -0.71 -9.21 -30.53
C GLY A 60 0.47 -9.51 -31.46
N LYS A 61 1.51 -8.68 -31.40
CA LYS A 61 2.75 -8.86 -32.18
C LYS A 61 3.42 -10.19 -31.87
N THR A 62 4.10 -10.74 -32.89
CA THR A 62 4.82 -12.02 -32.77
C THR A 62 6.25 -11.89 -33.30
N TYR A 63 7.11 -12.80 -32.82
CA TYR A 63 8.47 -12.95 -33.26
C TYR A 63 8.73 -14.42 -33.60
N ILE A 64 9.38 -14.67 -34.74
CA ILE A 64 9.68 -16.04 -35.19
C ILE A 64 11.13 -16.37 -34.86
N LYS A 65 11.32 -17.44 -34.12
CA LYS A 65 12.64 -17.96 -33.74
C LYS A 65 12.53 -19.44 -33.42
N ASP A 66 13.55 -20.22 -33.78
CA ASP A 66 13.64 -21.63 -33.42
C ASP A 66 13.64 -21.81 -31.89
N ALA A 67 12.94 -22.82 -31.43
CA ALA A 67 12.95 -23.25 -30.04
C ALA A 67 13.88 -24.47 -29.88
N THR A 68 14.44 -24.62 -28.68
CA THR A 68 15.02 -25.90 -28.22
C THR A 68 14.12 -26.41 -27.13
N GLU A 69 13.53 -27.56 -27.33
CA GLU A 69 12.60 -28.19 -26.38
C GLU A 69 13.22 -29.46 -25.80
N GLN A 70 12.95 -29.72 -24.52
CA GLN A 70 13.36 -30.92 -23.85
C GLN A 70 12.17 -31.88 -23.74
N SER A 71 12.33 -33.07 -24.27
CA SER A 71 11.36 -34.18 -24.12
C SER A 71 11.37 -34.72 -22.69
N ILE A 72 10.35 -35.52 -22.32
CA ILE A 72 10.23 -36.13 -20.99
C ILE A 72 11.39 -37.02 -20.64
N ASP A 73 12.00 -37.66 -21.65
CA ASP A 73 13.20 -38.52 -21.51
C ASP A 73 14.51 -37.72 -21.34
N GLY A 74 14.45 -36.40 -21.34
CA GLY A 74 15.58 -35.49 -21.17
C GLY A 74 16.30 -35.14 -22.47
N THR A 75 15.91 -35.70 -23.63
CA THR A 75 16.52 -35.36 -24.93
C THR A 75 16.11 -33.95 -25.39
N TYR A 76 17.03 -33.23 -26.04
CA TYR A 76 16.78 -31.94 -26.62
C TYR A 76 16.52 -32.04 -28.11
N HIS A 77 15.51 -31.39 -28.62
CA HIS A 77 15.20 -31.29 -30.03
C HIS A 77 14.92 -29.85 -30.44
N LYS A 78 15.26 -29.52 -31.67
CA LYS A 78 15.00 -28.21 -32.27
C LYS A 78 13.60 -28.19 -32.88
N VAL A 79 12.84 -27.12 -32.58
CA VAL A 79 11.56 -26.85 -33.22
C VAL A 79 11.73 -25.56 -34.05
N GLU A 80 11.75 -25.73 -35.37
CA GLU A 80 11.98 -24.61 -36.29
C GLU A 80 10.77 -23.70 -36.37
N ASN A 81 11.01 -22.40 -36.65
CA ASN A 81 9.99 -21.40 -36.90
C ASN A 81 8.93 -21.29 -35.78
N THR A 82 9.32 -21.50 -34.52
CA THR A 82 8.41 -21.30 -33.39
C THR A 82 7.99 -19.84 -33.30
N VAL A 83 6.68 -19.63 -33.15
CA VAL A 83 6.09 -18.29 -33.03
C VAL A 83 5.94 -17.89 -31.59
N TRP A 84 6.60 -16.82 -31.19
CA TRP A 84 6.64 -16.31 -29.84
C TRP A 84 5.82 -15.02 -29.71
N ARG A 85 5.26 -14.75 -28.53
CA ARG A 85 4.65 -13.45 -28.23
C ARG A 85 5.73 -12.37 -28.23
N ALA A 86 5.43 -11.24 -28.84
CA ALA A 86 6.29 -10.06 -28.84
C ALA A 86 5.55 -8.85 -28.27
N TYR A 87 6.28 -8.02 -27.55
CA TYR A 87 5.72 -6.93 -26.77
C TYR A 87 6.37 -5.59 -27.14
N SER A 88 5.77 -4.49 -26.70
CA SER A 88 6.34 -3.15 -26.86
C SER A 88 7.40 -2.86 -25.79
N SER A 89 7.31 -3.52 -24.61
CA SER A 89 8.20 -3.32 -23.50
C SER A 89 8.32 -4.59 -22.62
N TRP A 90 9.29 -4.63 -21.72
CA TRP A 90 9.41 -5.70 -20.73
C TRP A 90 8.25 -5.70 -19.71
N GLU A 91 7.76 -4.52 -19.38
CA GLU A 91 6.62 -4.31 -18.48
C GLU A 91 5.37 -5.03 -19.05
N GLU A 92 5.09 -4.88 -20.33
CA GLU A 92 4.01 -5.59 -21.02
C GLU A 92 4.21 -7.11 -20.98
N SER A 93 5.46 -7.58 -21.20
CA SER A 93 5.80 -9.00 -21.09
C SER A 93 5.56 -9.58 -19.67
N ILE A 94 5.83 -8.80 -18.63
CA ILE A 94 5.60 -9.21 -17.22
C ILE A 94 4.10 -9.31 -16.94
N LEU A 95 3.32 -8.33 -17.36
CA LEU A 95 1.87 -8.30 -17.14
C LEU A 95 1.18 -9.44 -17.91
N ASP A 96 1.60 -9.71 -19.15
CA ASP A 96 1.06 -10.83 -19.94
C ASP A 96 1.46 -12.20 -19.35
N HIS A 97 2.69 -12.35 -18.87
CA HIS A 97 3.14 -13.56 -18.19
C HIS A 97 2.24 -13.88 -16.97
N ASN A 98 1.96 -12.91 -16.12
CA ASN A 98 1.10 -13.11 -14.97
C ASN A 98 -0.36 -13.36 -15.41
N THR A 99 -0.84 -12.71 -16.47
CA THR A 99 -2.14 -13.01 -17.06
C THR A 99 -2.20 -14.44 -17.60
N TYR A 100 -1.15 -14.91 -18.28
CA TYR A 100 -1.04 -16.30 -18.73
C TYR A 100 -1.14 -17.29 -17.57
N ILE A 101 -0.46 -17.04 -16.46
CA ILE A 101 -0.56 -17.84 -15.22
C ILE A 101 -2.01 -17.82 -14.68
N ALA A 102 -2.65 -16.68 -14.67
CA ALA A 102 -4.00 -16.51 -14.10
C ALA A 102 -5.11 -17.14 -14.96
N THR A 103 -4.92 -17.24 -16.28
CA THR A 103 -6.00 -17.60 -17.21
C THR A 103 -5.78 -18.91 -17.94
N ARG A 104 -4.58 -19.49 -17.92
CA ARG A 104 -4.29 -20.72 -18.67
C ARG A 104 -5.04 -21.91 -18.09
N GLU A 105 -5.89 -22.52 -18.90
CA GLU A 105 -6.60 -23.74 -18.56
C GLU A 105 -5.81 -25.00 -18.93
N LYS A 106 -5.94 -26.07 -18.14
CA LYS A 106 -5.51 -27.43 -18.50
C LYS A 106 -6.65 -28.24 -19.14
N SER A 107 -7.89 -27.89 -18.82
CA SER A 107 -9.14 -28.38 -19.41
C SER A 107 -10.23 -27.33 -19.21
N VAL A 108 -11.34 -27.44 -19.92
CA VAL A 108 -12.44 -26.46 -19.88
C VAL A 108 -12.85 -26.15 -18.43
N GLY A 109 -12.75 -24.88 -18.05
CA GLY A 109 -13.11 -24.38 -16.72
C GLY A 109 -12.15 -24.74 -15.59
N VAL A 110 -10.99 -25.37 -15.88
CA VAL A 110 -10.00 -25.76 -14.86
C VAL A 110 -8.67 -25.05 -15.10
N LEU A 111 -8.37 -24.04 -14.28
CA LEU A 111 -7.13 -23.30 -14.36
C LEU A 111 -5.91 -24.18 -14.06
N ARG A 112 -4.89 -24.11 -14.94
CA ARG A 112 -3.67 -24.90 -14.81
C ARG A 112 -2.86 -24.52 -13.57
N TYR A 113 -2.82 -23.23 -13.25
CA TYR A 113 -1.94 -22.65 -12.21
C TYR A 113 -2.75 -22.11 -11.01
N ALA A 114 -3.97 -22.59 -10.78
CA ALA A 114 -4.85 -22.11 -9.72
C ALA A 114 -4.19 -22.07 -8.33
N ALA A 115 -3.32 -23.04 -8.00
CA ALA A 115 -2.63 -23.11 -6.71
C ALA A 115 -1.50 -22.08 -6.55
N ILE A 116 -1.08 -21.43 -7.64
CA ILE A 116 -0.06 -20.37 -7.63
C ILE A 116 -0.69 -19.02 -7.29
N ILE A 117 -1.93 -18.79 -7.76
CA ILE A 117 -2.60 -17.49 -7.65
C ILE A 117 -2.81 -17.14 -6.18
N GLY A 118 -2.24 -16.00 -5.76
CA GLY A 118 -2.34 -15.50 -4.38
C GLY A 118 -1.49 -16.25 -3.35
N ASN A 119 -0.71 -17.24 -3.77
CA ASN A 119 0.15 -17.99 -2.86
C ASN A 119 1.34 -17.14 -2.40
N THR A 120 1.55 -17.04 -1.09
CA THR A 120 2.58 -16.19 -0.46
C THR A 120 3.86 -16.97 -0.06
N ASP A 121 3.91 -18.27 -0.30
CA ASP A 121 5.10 -19.10 -0.09
C ASP A 121 5.89 -19.26 -1.40
N HIS A 122 6.96 -18.50 -1.56
CA HIS A 122 7.80 -18.55 -2.76
C HIS A 122 8.38 -19.94 -3.05
N LYS A 123 8.64 -20.75 -2.02
CA LYS A 123 9.15 -22.12 -2.19
C LYS A 123 8.08 -23.02 -2.78
N ALA A 124 6.87 -22.93 -2.24
CA ALA A 124 5.72 -23.64 -2.78
C ALA A 124 5.43 -23.19 -4.22
N VAL A 125 5.46 -21.90 -4.52
CA VAL A 125 5.23 -21.36 -5.87
C VAL A 125 6.27 -21.87 -6.88
N CYS A 126 7.55 -21.89 -6.53
CA CYS A 126 8.60 -22.44 -7.39
C CYS A 126 8.36 -23.93 -7.71
N GLN A 127 7.94 -24.73 -6.72
CA GLN A 127 7.60 -26.14 -6.93
C GLN A 127 6.34 -26.29 -7.79
N LEU A 128 5.30 -25.52 -7.52
CA LEU A 128 4.03 -25.54 -8.26
C LEU A 128 4.21 -25.17 -9.74
N LEU A 129 5.10 -24.25 -10.08
CA LEU A 129 5.42 -23.95 -11.48
C LEU A 129 5.86 -25.21 -12.25
N LYS A 130 6.72 -26.04 -11.64
CA LYS A 130 7.14 -27.31 -12.22
C LYS A 130 5.97 -28.30 -12.26
N ASP A 131 5.29 -28.51 -11.15
CA ASP A 131 4.21 -29.51 -11.01
C ASP A 131 3.01 -29.22 -11.92
N CYS A 132 2.75 -27.95 -12.19
CA CYS A 132 1.75 -27.49 -13.14
C CYS A 132 2.26 -27.50 -14.61
N GLY A 133 3.52 -27.89 -14.84
CA GLY A 133 4.07 -28.05 -16.19
C GLY A 133 4.47 -26.74 -16.88
N TYR A 134 4.88 -25.72 -16.11
CA TYR A 134 5.48 -24.50 -16.68
C TYR A 134 6.85 -24.82 -17.29
N ALA A 135 7.65 -25.62 -16.60
CA ALA A 135 8.94 -26.11 -17.07
C ALA A 135 9.05 -27.63 -16.94
N THR A 136 9.75 -28.27 -17.87
CA THR A 136 10.00 -29.72 -17.87
C THR A 136 11.21 -30.12 -17.03
N SER A 137 12.14 -29.20 -16.80
CA SER A 137 13.37 -29.42 -16.05
C SER A 137 13.11 -29.76 -14.59
N LEU A 138 13.65 -30.88 -14.09
CA LEU A 138 13.54 -31.32 -12.70
C LEU A 138 14.21 -30.35 -11.72
N THR A 139 15.20 -29.60 -12.16
CA THR A 139 15.99 -28.67 -11.36
C THR A 139 15.46 -27.21 -11.47
N TYR A 140 14.30 -27.01 -12.10
CA TYR A 140 13.73 -25.67 -12.29
C TYR A 140 13.45 -24.96 -10.97
N PRO A 141 12.76 -25.58 -9.99
CA PRO A 141 12.52 -24.95 -8.69
C PRO A 141 13.81 -24.56 -7.97
N GLU A 142 14.80 -25.43 -7.97
CA GLU A 142 16.09 -25.19 -7.32
C GLU A 142 16.84 -24.01 -7.93
N LYS A 143 16.78 -23.86 -9.28
CA LYS A 143 17.38 -22.71 -9.98
C LYS A 143 16.71 -21.40 -9.59
N LEU A 144 15.39 -21.38 -9.48
CA LEU A 144 14.65 -20.20 -9.06
C LEU A 144 14.97 -19.84 -7.60
N LEU A 145 14.93 -20.81 -6.68
CA LEU A 145 15.25 -20.62 -5.27
C LEU A 145 16.67 -20.10 -5.08
N LYS A 146 17.64 -20.64 -5.84
CA LYS A 146 19.02 -20.15 -5.79
C LYS A 146 19.12 -18.68 -6.21
N LEU A 147 18.38 -18.24 -7.22
CA LEU A 147 18.35 -16.83 -7.63
C LEU A 147 17.65 -15.95 -6.59
N ILE A 148 16.56 -16.44 -6.01
CA ILE A 148 15.84 -15.75 -4.96
C ILE A 148 16.75 -15.49 -3.76
N ASP A 149 17.46 -16.51 -3.29
CA ASP A 149 18.37 -16.41 -2.16
C ASP A 149 19.60 -15.56 -2.50
N GLN A 150 20.20 -15.75 -3.67
CA GLN A 150 21.43 -15.05 -4.09
C GLN A 150 21.25 -13.53 -4.20
N TYR A 151 20.07 -13.08 -4.57
CA TYR A 151 19.77 -11.66 -4.80
C TYR A 151 18.77 -11.09 -3.79
N ASP A 152 18.50 -11.79 -2.69
CA ASP A 152 17.58 -11.40 -1.62
C ASP A 152 16.18 -10.96 -2.16
N LEU A 153 15.68 -11.69 -3.20
CA LEU A 153 14.49 -11.27 -3.93
C LEU A 153 13.21 -11.31 -3.09
N THR A 154 13.18 -12.01 -1.97
CA THR A 154 12.06 -12.01 -1.02
C THR A 154 11.79 -10.64 -0.41
N GLU A 155 12.75 -9.71 -0.49
CA GLU A 155 12.51 -8.31 -0.10
C GLU A 155 11.41 -7.65 -0.94
N TYR A 156 11.23 -8.09 -2.19
CA TYR A 156 10.16 -7.62 -3.08
C TYR A 156 8.81 -8.30 -2.81
N ASP A 157 8.80 -9.44 -2.12
CA ASP A 157 7.58 -10.13 -1.68
C ASP A 157 7.05 -9.56 -0.36
N LYS A 158 7.95 -8.96 0.43
CA LYS A 158 7.50 -8.20 1.59
C LYS A 158 6.39 -7.34 1.05
N GLU A 159 5.18 -7.68 1.48
CA GLU A 159 4.03 -6.88 1.12
C GLU A 159 4.49 -5.44 1.34
N VAL A 160 4.56 -4.68 0.27
CA VAL A 160 4.15 -3.31 0.41
C VAL A 160 2.68 -3.50 0.76
N GLU A 161 2.43 -3.78 2.04
CA GLU A 161 1.11 -3.80 2.63
C GLU A 161 0.47 -2.56 2.05
N ALA A 162 -0.66 -2.73 1.41
CA ALA A 162 -1.36 -1.59 0.84
C ALA A 162 -1.40 -0.59 1.98
N VAL A 163 -0.56 0.45 1.90
CA VAL A 163 -0.32 1.36 3.00
C VAL A 163 -1.69 1.91 3.34
N LEU A 164 -2.23 1.54 4.49
CA LEU A 164 -3.59 1.85 4.90
C LEU A 164 -3.87 3.34 4.67
N LYS A 165 -4.82 3.67 3.80
CA LYS A 165 -5.20 5.03 3.47
C LYS A 165 -6.37 5.45 4.34
N ILE A 166 -6.12 6.35 5.27
CA ILE A 166 -7.10 6.82 6.26
C ILE A 166 -7.53 8.23 5.88
N ALA A 167 -8.78 8.41 5.51
CA ALA A 167 -9.38 9.73 5.34
C ALA A 167 -9.96 10.20 6.68
N ILE A 168 -9.51 11.35 7.15
CA ILE A 168 -9.97 11.98 8.38
C ILE A 168 -10.68 13.29 8.02
N ASP A 169 -11.88 13.47 8.53
CA ASP A 169 -12.74 14.62 8.31
C ASP A 169 -13.06 15.30 9.65
N ALA A 170 -12.64 16.54 9.83
CA ALA A 170 -13.15 17.36 10.93
C ALA A 170 -14.40 18.10 10.42
N GLY A 171 -15.56 17.73 10.97
CA GLY A 171 -16.83 18.29 10.55
C GLY A 171 -16.89 19.82 10.67
N HIS A 172 -17.60 20.47 9.75
CA HIS A 172 -17.79 21.91 9.67
C HIS A 172 -16.54 22.71 9.30
N GLY A 173 -16.61 24.02 9.46
CA GLY A 173 -15.52 24.98 9.44
C GLY A 173 -15.65 25.92 10.64
N TYR A 174 -14.62 26.69 10.92
CA TYR A 174 -14.65 27.63 12.06
C TYR A 174 -15.77 28.65 11.95
N ASN A 175 -16.17 29.00 10.74
CA ASN A 175 -17.23 30.00 10.44
C ASN A 175 -18.63 29.39 10.27
N THR A 176 -18.81 28.06 10.43
CA THR A 176 -20.15 27.46 10.30
C THR A 176 -21.11 27.99 11.35
N ALA A 177 -22.21 28.57 10.90
CA ALA A 177 -23.18 29.22 11.77
C ALA A 177 -23.83 28.24 12.76
N GLY A 178 -23.99 28.63 14.02
CA GLY A 178 -24.67 27.84 15.06
C GLY A 178 -23.87 26.63 15.59
N LYS A 179 -22.73 26.29 15.00
CA LYS A 179 -21.92 25.13 15.38
C LYS A 179 -20.90 25.49 16.46
N ARG A 180 -21.40 25.54 17.73
CA ARG A 180 -20.62 25.94 18.90
C ARG A 180 -21.21 25.42 20.19
N CYS A 181 -20.43 25.43 21.26
CA CYS A 181 -20.87 25.15 22.60
C CYS A 181 -21.91 26.22 23.07
N LEU A 182 -22.82 25.80 23.95
CA LEU A 182 -23.83 26.67 24.52
C LEU A 182 -23.17 27.68 25.47
N LYS A 183 -23.42 28.98 25.26
CA LYS A 183 -22.79 30.06 26.02
C LYS A 183 -22.97 29.99 27.54
N SER A 184 -24.09 29.45 28.00
CA SER A 184 -24.36 29.27 29.43
C SER A 184 -23.48 28.19 30.09
N ILE A 185 -22.82 27.34 29.31
CA ILE A 185 -21.93 26.28 29.80
C ILE A 185 -20.48 26.59 29.46
N ASP A 186 -20.23 27.12 28.26
CA ASP A 186 -18.91 27.55 27.80
C ASP A 186 -18.97 29.01 27.33
N VAL A 187 -18.53 29.92 28.17
CA VAL A 187 -18.55 31.38 27.89
C VAL A 187 -17.75 31.76 26.65
N LYS A 188 -16.82 30.93 26.21
CA LYS A 188 -16.01 31.12 24.99
C LYS A 188 -16.78 30.73 23.73
N GLU A 189 -17.90 30.04 23.86
CA GLU A 189 -18.68 29.53 22.75
C GLU A 189 -17.78 28.74 21.77
N THR A 190 -16.96 27.82 22.30
CA THR A 190 -15.98 27.02 21.53
C THR A 190 -16.67 26.40 20.32
N ARG A 191 -16.09 26.61 19.14
CA ARG A 191 -16.63 26.13 17.88
C ARG A 191 -16.53 24.61 17.77
N GLU A 192 -17.53 23.98 17.17
CA GLU A 192 -17.53 22.53 16.91
C GLU A 192 -16.28 22.11 16.13
N TRP A 193 -15.97 22.83 15.05
CA TRP A 193 -14.78 22.55 14.26
C TRP A 193 -13.49 22.58 15.09
N THR A 194 -13.35 23.48 16.07
CA THR A 194 -12.16 23.51 16.95
C THR A 194 -12.00 22.22 17.75
N LEU A 195 -13.08 21.64 18.23
CA LEU A 195 -13.07 20.36 18.95
C LEU A 195 -12.77 19.20 17.99
N ASN A 196 -13.39 19.20 16.81
CA ASN A 196 -13.22 18.18 15.78
C ASN A 196 -11.79 18.20 15.23
N SER A 197 -11.27 19.37 14.86
CA SER A 197 -9.92 19.54 14.29
C SER A 197 -8.83 19.15 15.29
N ARG A 198 -8.99 19.50 16.57
CA ARG A 198 -8.06 19.07 17.63
C ARG A 198 -7.89 17.55 17.69
N ILE A 199 -8.98 16.80 17.58
CA ILE A 199 -8.92 15.32 17.54
C ILE A 199 -8.28 14.86 16.24
N ALA A 200 -8.66 15.42 15.09
CA ALA A 200 -8.14 15.06 13.78
C ALA A 200 -6.63 15.33 13.64
N GLU A 201 -6.13 16.46 14.14
CA GLU A 201 -4.71 16.82 14.15
C GLU A 201 -3.90 15.86 15.03
N LYS A 202 -4.37 15.58 16.25
CA LYS A 202 -3.71 14.64 17.15
C LYS A 202 -3.70 13.22 16.60
N LEU A 203 -4.78 12.78 15.95
CA LEU A 203 -4.84 11.48 15.29
C LEU A 203 -3.84 11.43 14.13
N GLY A 204 -3.80 12.44 13.26
CA GLY A 204 -2.83 12.55 12.18
C GLY A 204 -1.39 12.45 12.67
N ALA A 205 -1.04 13.24 13.70
CA ALA A 205 0.29 13.21 14.31
C ALA A 205 0.67 11.84 14.92
N LEU A 206 -0.29 11.17 15.57
CA LEU A 206 -0.06 9.81 16.08
C LEU A 206 0.22 8.82 14.95
N LEU A 207 -0.51 8.95 13.84
CA LEU A 207 -0.41 8.05 12.69
C LEU A 207 0.89 8.19 11.88
N GLU A 208 1.65 9.29 12.02
CA GLU A 208 2.96 9.47 11.36
C GLU A 208 3.97 8.36 11.69
N GLY A 209 3.84 7.71 12.84
CA GLY A 209 4.68 6.60 13.28
C GLY A 209 4.22 5.22 12.79
N TYR A 210 3.23 5.15 11.89
CA TYR A 210 2.60 3.92 11.45
C TYR A 210 2.61 3.77 9.92
N GLU A 211 2.44 2.54 9.43
CA GLU A 211 2.43 2.19 8.01
C GLU A 211 1.06 2.56 7.40
N CYS A 212 0.79 3.87 7.32
CA CYS A 212 -0.42 4.40 6.74
C CYS A 212 -0.16 5.74 6.03
N LYS A 213 -1.11 6.15 5.21
CA LYS A 213 -1.21 7.50 4.67
C LYS A 213 -2.47 8.15 5.21
N VAL A 214 -2.42 9.43 5.47
CA VAL A 214 -3.54 10.21 6.01
C VAL A 214 -3.91 11.31 5.05
N LEU A 215 -5.20 11.42 4.74
CA LEU A 215 -5.79 12.53 4.01
C LEU A 215 -6.76 13.28 4.94
N ARG A 216 -6.62 14.62 5.04
CA ARG A 216 -7.64 15.50 5.62
C ARG A 216 -8.61 15.93 4.51
N THR A 217 -9.91 15.70 4.69
CA THR A 217 -10.94 16.06 3.71
C THR A 217 -11.61 17.40 3.97
N ASP A 218 -11.43 17.95 5.18
CA ASP A 218 -11.77 19.30 5.56
C ASP A 218 -10.63 20.31 5.27
N ASP A 219 -10.91 21.59 5.45
CA ASP A 219 -9.86 22.62 5.49
C ASP A 219 -9.21 22.65 6.89
N ALA A 220 -7.99 22.13 7.00
CA ALA A 220 -7.25 22.06 8.27
C ALA A 220 -7.00 23.44 8.90
N THR A 221 -7.14 24.53 8.15
CA THR A 221 -7.10 25.90 8.70
C THR A 221 -8.43 26.38 9.27
N GLY A 222 -9.51 25.66 8.96
CA GLY A 222 -10.88 25.97 9.37
C GLY A 222 -11.51 27.19 8.69
N LYS A 223 -10.80 27.86 7.80
CA LYS A 223 -11.27 29.08 7.13
C LYS A 223 -12.44 28.82 6.20
N THR A 224 -12.48 27.63 5.61
CA THR A 224 -13.51 27.21 4.66
C THR A 224 -14.28 26.02 5.21
N ASP A 225 -15.62 26.12 5.27
CA ASP A 225 -16.47 24.94 5.45
C ASP A 225 -16.57 24.21 4.11
N VAL A 226 -15.70 23.20 3.93
CA VAL A 226 -15.66 22.39 2.71
C VAL A 226 -16.99 21.66 2.55
N SER A 227 -17.61 21.76 1.38
CA SER A 227 -18.92 21.14 1.15
C SER A 227 -18.86 19.61 1.28
N LEU A 228 -19.96 19.00 1.77
CA LEU A 228 -20.04 17.55 2.01
C LEU A 228 -19.66 16.71 0.77
N ASN A 229 -20.11 17.13 -0.42
CA ASN A 229 -19.77 16.42 -1.65
C ASN A 229 -18.26 16.49 -1.99
N LYS A 230 -17.60 17.61 -1.73
CA LYS A 230 -16.14 17.71 -1.94
C LYS A 230 -15.36 16.85 -0.95
N ARG A 231 -15.81 16.74 0.30
CA ARG A 231 -15.20 15.83 1.30
C ARG A 231 -15.29 14.37 0.84
N VAL A 232 -16.48 13.96 0.37
CA VAL A 232 -16.72 12.62 -0.20
C VAL A 232 -15.84 12.36 -1.41
N GLN A 233 -15.84 13.28 -2.37
CA GLN A 233 -15.07 13.16 -3.60
C GLN A 233 -13.57 13.03 -3.30
N ALA A 234 -13.03 13.86 -2.41
CA ALA A 234 -11.62 13.78 -2.02
C ALA A 234 -11.24 12.40 -1.46
N ALA A 235 -12.08 11.80 -0.63
CA ALA A 235 -11.85 10.47 -0.07
C ALA A 235 -11.94 9.37 -1.13
N ASN A 236 -12.97 9.42 -2.00
CA ASN A 236 -13.19 8.43 -3.07
C ASN A 236 -12.07 8.51 -4.14
N ASP A 237 -11.75 9.70 -4.67
CA ASP A 237 -10.71 9.91 -5.68
C ASP A 237 -9.33 9.49 -5.16
N TRP A 238 -9.07 9.67 -3.86
CA TRP A 238 -7.84 9.24 -3.23
C TRP A 238 -7.78 7.73 -2.99
N GLY A 239 -8.93 7.03 -3.06
CA GLY A 239 -9.05 5.61 -2.79
C GLY A 239 -8.75 5.29 -1.33
N ALA A 240 -9.41 5.97 -0.40
CA ALA A 240 -9.25 5.71 1.02
C ALA A 240 -9.77 4.30 1.38
N ASP A 241 -9.11 3.63 2.34
CA ASP A 241 -9.55 2.33 2.86
C ASP A 241 -10.55 2.47 4.01
N VAL A 242 -10.52 3.62 4.70
CA VAL A 242 -11.46 3.99 5.76
C VAL A 242 -11.65 5.50 5.83
N PHE A 243 -12.88 5.93 6.11
CA PHE A 243 -13.25 7.34 6.30
C PHE A 243 -13.81 7.55 7.71
N ILE A 244 -13.23 8.49 8.46
CA ILE A 244 -13.66 8.84 9.82
C ILE A 244 -13.98 10.32 9.90
N SER A 245 -15.28 10.65 10.04
CA SER A 245 -15.76 12.00 10.21
C SER A 245 -15.99 12.29 11.71
N ILE A 246 -15.36 13.32 12.21
CA ILE A 246 -15.30 13.68 13.63
C ILE A 246 -16.21 14.87 13.88
N HIS A 247 -17.18 14.70 14.75
CA HIS A 247 -18.17 15.69 15.14
C HIS A 247 -18.40 15.73 16.66
N HIS A 248 -19.10 16.75 17.12
CA HIS A 248 -19.70 16.86 18.44
C HIS A 248 -21.18 17.26 18.31
N ASN A 249 -22.03 16.54 19.03
CA ASN A 249 -23.48 16.65 18.91
C ASN A 249 -24.05 17.89 19.63
N ALA A 250 -25.30 18.18 19.40
CA ALA A 250 -26.09 19.18 20.10
C ALA A 250 -27.60 18.80 20.14
N GLY A 251 -28.40 19.51 20.88
CA GLY A 251 -29.85 19.30 21.00
C GLY A 251 -30.32 19.01 22.41
N LEU A 252 -29.46 19.18 23.41
CA LEU A 252 -29.83 19.06 24.84
C LEU A 252 -30.21 20.39 25.46
N ASN A 253 -29.80 21.51 24.85
CA ASN A 253 -30.18 22.88 25.32
C ASN A 253 -29.94 23.11 26.81
N GLY A 254 -28.75 22.76 27.30
CA GLY A 254 -28.37 22.93 28.71
C GLY A 254 -28.83 21.81 29.64
N ARG A 255 -29.51 20.78 29.17
CA ARG A 255 -29.85 19.61 29.97
C ARG A 255 -28.63 18.69 30.16
N SER A 256 -28.70 17.87 31.19
CA SER A 256 -27.73 16.79 31.45
C SER A 256 -27.92 15.61 30.50
N GLY A 257 -26.89 14.77 30.37
CA GLY A 257 -26.90 13.59 29.52
C GLY A 257 -26.14 13.79 28.23
N GLY A 258 -26.38 12.92 27.26
CA GLY A 258 -25.66 12.93 25.97
C GLY A 258 -24.83 11.69 25.74
N GLY A 259 -23.52 11.88 25.66
CA GLY A 259 -22.51 10.80 25.44
C GLY A 259 -22.10 10.61 24.00
N THR A 260 -21.23 9.67 23.77
CA THR A 260 -20.70 9.30 22.44
C THR A 260 -21.74 8.55 21.62
N GLN A 261 -21.80 8.84 20.32
CA GLN A 261 -22.54 8.06 19.35
C GLN A 261 -21.69 7.83 18.09
N VAL A 262 -21.90 6.69 17.43
CA VAL A 262 -21.27 6.37 16.15
C VAL A 262 -22.35 6.12 15.10
N TYR A 263 -22.24 6.78 13.98
CA TYR A 263 -23.14 6.64 12.85
C TYR A 263 -22.46 5.93 11.70
N TYR A 264 -23.21 5.05 11.03
CA TYR A 264 -22.80 4.34 9.83
C TYR A 264 -23.94 4.28 8.82
N TYR A 265 -23.63 3.99 7.57
CA TYR A 265 -24.64 3.77 6.54
C TYR A 265 -24.27 2.57 5.66
N SER A 266 -24.87 1.44 5.94
CA SER A 266 -24.76 0.22 5.16
C SER A 266 -25.87 -0.76 5.55
N SER A 267 -26.22 -1.68 4.66
CA SER A 267 -27.04 -2.88 4.98
C SER A 267 -26.18 -4.06 5.43
N ASP A 268 -24.85 -3.95 5.28
CA ASP A 268 -23.89 -4.98 5.66
C ASP A 268 -23.77 -5.09 7.18
N SER A 269 -23.83 -6.32 7.69
CA SER A 269 -23.66 -6.62 9.11
C SER A 269 -22.24 -6.33 9.60
N GLN A 270 -21.23 -6.49 8.75
CA GLN A 270 -19.84 -6.18 9.08
C GLN A 270 -19.66 -4.68 9.38
N ARG A 271 -20.29 -3.80 8.59
CA ARG A 271 -20.24 -2.36 8.81
C ARG A 271 -20.85 -1.95 10.16
N LYS A 272 -21.96 -2.63 10.53
CA LYS A 272 -22.58 -2.41 11.86
C LYS A 272 -21.64 -2.88 12.98
N ALA A 273 -21.00 -4.05 12.82
CA ALA A 273 -20.05 -4.57 13.80
C ALA A 273 -18.83 -3.63 13.96
N GLN A 274 -18.28 -3.13 12.86
CA GLN A 274 -17.19 -2.15 12.89
C GLN A 274 -17.59 -0.82 13.58
N ALA A 275 -18.81 -0.33 13.31
CA ALA A 275 -19.31 0.86 14.01
C ALA A 275 -19.46 0.61 15.52
N GLN A 276 -19.87 -0.59 15.94
CA GLN A 276 -19.92 -0.98 17.34
C GLN A 276 -18.50 -1.06 17.95
N ALA A 277 -17.54 -1.69 17.24
CA ALA A 277 -16.16 -1.77 17.68
C ALA A 277 -15.52 -0.39 17.89
N LEU A 278 -15.79 0.55 16.97
CA LEU A 278 -15.33 1.94 17.09
C LEU A 278 -15.94 2.63 18.30
N TYR A 279 -17.25 2.48 18.52
CA TYR A 279 -17.92 3.03 19.70
C TYR A 279 -17.29 2.48 20.99
N ASP A 280 -17.15 1.16 21.08
CA ASP A 280 -16.61 0.47 22.27
C ASP A 280 -15.16 0.89 22.56
N ALA A 281 -14.34 1.01 21.52
CA ALA A 281 -12.94 1.45 21.63
C ALA A 281 -12.83 2.88 22.18
N ILE A 282 -13.70 3.81 21.70
CA ILE A 282 -13.74 5.19 22.19
C ILE A 282 -14.25 5.27 23.61
N VAL A 283 -15.38 4.63 23.92
CA VAL A 283 -16.00 4.70 25.25
C VAL A 283 -15.14 4.04 26.30
N LYS A 284 -14.45 2.94 25.98
CA LYS A 284 -13.47 2.30 26.87
C LYS A 284 -12.38 3.29 27.31
N ARG A 285 -12.00 4.24 26.47
CA ARG A 285 -10.95 5.22 26.77
C ARG A 285 -11.50 6.49 27.42
N THR A 286 -12.63 6.99 26.93
CA THR A 286 -13.20 8.27 27.37
C THR A 286 -14.10 8.16 28.60
N GLY A 287 -14.76 7.03 28.79
CA GLY A 287 -15.82 6.83 29.77
C GLY A 287 -17.12 7.57 29.42
N LEU A 288 -17.20 8.24 28.27
CA LEU A 288 -18.34 9.09 27.89
C LEU A 288 -19.47 8.26 27.25
N VAL A 289 -20.09 7.38 28.04
CA VAL A 289 -21.18 6.48 27.60
C VAL A 289 -22.46 7.24 27.32
N GLY A 290 -22.80 8.20 28.21
CA GLY A 290 -24.04 8.97 28.13
C GLY A 290 -25.32 8.16 28.34
N ASN A 291 -26.47 8.82 28.11
CA ASN A 291 -27.82 8.27 28.36
C ASN A 291 -28.65 8.07 27.08
N ARG A 292 -28.05 8.14 25.88
CA ARG A 292 -28.77 7.90 24.62
C ARG A 292 -29.20 6.45 24.51
N SER A 293 -30.40 6.16 24.06
CA SER A 293 -30.93 4.81 23.87
C SER A 293 -30.19 4.05 22.75
N SER A 294 -29.83 4.77 21.68
CA SER A 294 -29.06 4.21 20.54
C SER A 294 -27.66 4.80 20.53
N LYS A 295 -26.65 3.96 20.68
CA LYS A 295 -25.21 4.30 20.69
C LYS A 295 -24.62 4.23 19.30
N VAL A 296 -25.01 3.22 18.54
CA VAL A 296 -24.62 2.98 17.15
C VAL A 296 -25.85 3.06 16.27
N VAL A 297 -25.84 3.99 15.32
CA VAL A 297 -27.03 4.38 14.58
C VAL A 297 -26.80 4.30 13.08
N LYS A 298 -27.67 3.56 12.37
CA LYS A 298 -27.72 3.59 10.91
C LYS A 298 -28.42 4.87 10.44
N LYS A 299 -27.69 5.77 9.75
CA LYS A 299 -28.23 7.03 9.24
C LYS A 299 -27.52 7.50 7.98
N ALA A 300 -28.29 7.98 6.99
CA ALA A 300 -27.77 8.42 5.70
C ALA A 300 -27.22 9.86 5.75
N PHE A 301 -26.17 10.10 6.52
CA PHE A 301 -25.42 11.35 6.39
C PHE A 301 -24.59 11.34 5.11
N THR A 302 -24.57 12.43 4.36
CA THR A 302 -23.93 12.52 3.04
C THR A 302 -22.50 11.97 3.05
N VAL A 303 -21.68 12.36 4.04
CA VAL A 303 -20.26 11.98 4.12
C VAL A 303 -20.00 10.51 4.38
N ILE A 304 -20.98 9.75 4.92
CA ILE A 304 -20.86 8.31 5.15
C ILE A 304 -21.79 7.48 4.25
N ALA A 305 -22.69 8.13 3.51
CA ALA A 305 -23.61 7.44 2.60
C ALA A 305 -23.13 7.42 1.16
N LYS A 306 -22.26 8.36 0.76
CA LYS A 306 -21.75 8.51 -0.60
C LYS A 306 -20.26 8.15 -0.74
N THR A 307 -19.58 7.82 0.35
CA THR A 307 -18.22 7.27 0.34
C THR A 307 -18.25 5.79 -0.03
N GLU A 308 -17.25 5.36 -0.79
CA GLU A 308 -17.15 3.98 -1.34
C GLU A 308 -16.53 2.99 -0.34
N MET A 309 -15.74 3.52 0.59
CA MET A 309 -15.06 2.74 1.64
C MET A 309 -15.88 2.63 2.92
N PRO A 310 -15.43 1.83 3.92
CA PRO A 310 -15.89 1.89 5.31
C PRO A 310 -15.89 3.32 5.85
N ALA A 311 -17.07 3.85 6.21
CA ALA A 311 -17.22 5.22 6.64
C ALA A 311 -18.04 5.33 7.93
N PHE A 312 -17.51 6.11 8.89
CA PHE A 312 -18.09 6.30 10.21
C PHE A 312 -18.11 7.78 10.56
N LEU A 313 -19.22 8.25 11.16
CA LEU A 313 -19.32 9.58 11.72
C LEU A 313 -19.42 9.46 13.24
N LEU A 314 -18.53 10.16 13.93
CA LEU A 314 -18.42 10.18 15.39
C LEU A 314 -19.06 11.42 15.94
N GLU A 315 -19.93 11.28 16.92
CA GLU A 315 -20.41 12.34 17.79
C GLU A 315 -19.79 12.13 19.17
N ASN A 316 -18.76 12.90 19.49
CA ASN A 316 -17.91 12.72 20.66
C ASN A 316 -18.44 13.43 21.93
N GLY A 317 -19.75 13.42 22.14
CA GLY A 317 -20.43 14.11 23.21
C GLY A 317 -21.19 15.36 22.72
N PHE A 318 -21.97 15.97 23.61
CA PHE A 318 -22.87 17.06 23.29
C PHE A 318 -22.30 18.40 23.74
N MET A 319 -22.21 19.36 22.82
CA MET A 319 -21.70 20.73 23.05
C MET A 319 -22.61 21.61 23.88
N ASP A 320 -23.85 21.21 24.06
CA ASP A 320 -24.89 21.89 24.84
C ASP A 320 -25.38 21.08 26.05
N SER A 321 -24.57 20.10 26.48
CA SER A 321 -24.81 19.28 27.68
C SER A 321 -24.05 19.82 28.88
N THR A 322 -24.73 19.98 30.02
CA THR A 322 -24.09 20.34 31.28
C THR A 322 -23.12 19.25 31.77
N GLN A 323 -23.29 18.00 31.31
CA GLN A 323 -22.44 16.86 31.64
C GLN A 323 -21.27 16.67 30.67
N ASP A 324 -21.54 16.73 29.34
CA ASP A 324 -20.54 16.43 28.33
C ASP A 324 -19.61 17.62 28.03
N THR A 325 -20.18 18.86 27.96
CA THR A 325 -19.39 20.03 27.57
C THR A 325 -18.13 20.25 28.39
N PRO A 326 -18.17 20.18 29.75
CA PRO A 326 -16.93 20.29 30.53
C PRO A 326 -15.88 19.23 30.24
N VAL A 327 -16.31 18.03 29.80
CA VAL A 327 -15.43 16.91 29.45
C VAL A 327 -14.80 17.10 28.07
N ILE A 328 -15.62 17.38 27.03
CA ILE A 328 -15.16 17.48 25.64
C ILE A 328 -14.26 18.69 25.39
N LEU A 329 -14.35 19.72 26.22
CA LEU A 329 -13.45 20.88 26.18
C LEU A 329 -12.01 20.54 26.59
N THR A 330 -11.78 19.41 27.29
CA THR A 330 -10.46 19.06 27.82
C THR A 330 -9.54 18.40 26.79
N GLU A 331 -8.24 18.68 26.90
CA GLU A 331 -7.20 17.96 26.15
C GLU A 331 -7.19 16.44 26.48
N ALA A 332 -7.48 16.10 27.73
CA ALA A 332 -7.53 14.71 28.17
C ALA A 332 -8.62 13.91 27.41
N HIS A 333 -9.78 14.50 27.16
CA HIS A 333 -10.84 13.87 26.36
C HIS A 333 -10.39 13.69 24.90
N ALA A 334 -9.84 14.71 24.28
CA ALA A 334 -9.33 14.62 22.91
C ALA A 334 -8.26 13.52 22.77
N ASN A 335 -7.30 13.46 23.67
CA ASN A 335 -6.26 12.40 23.66
C ASN A 335 -6.85 11.00 23.83
N ARG A 336 -7.85 10.82 24.69
CA ARG A 336 -8.53 9.53 24.91
C ARG A 336 -9.35 9.12 23.70
N THR A 337 -10.03 10.05 23.05
CA THR A 337 -10.77 9.81 21.80
C THR A 337 -9.83 9.37 20.69
N VAL A 338 -8.71 10.07 20.50
CA VAL A 338 -7.65 9.68 19.55
C VAL A 338 -7.17 8.26 19.80
N GLN A 339 -6.90 7.91 21.07
CA GLN A 339 -6.46 6.56 21.41
C GLN A 339 -7.54 5.50 21.15
N GLY A 340 -8.81 5.84 21.31
CA GLY A 340 -9.93 4.96 20.94
C GLY A 340 -10.00 4.71 19.44
N ILE A 341 -9.94 5.78 18.63
CA ILE A 341 -9.91 5.67 17.16
C ILE A 341 -8.68 4.89 16.70
N PHE A 342 -7.53 5.17 17.28
CA PHE A 342 -6.29 4.46 16.96
C PHE A 342 -6.39 2.96 17.22
N ASN A 343 -6.91 2.54 18.38
CA ASN A 343 -7.08 1.12 18.69
C ASN A 343 -8.03 0.44 17.70
N PHE A 344 -9.12 1.09 17.33
CA PHE A 344 -10.03 0.61 16.31
C PHE A 344 -9.33 0.40 14.96
N LEU A 345 -8.46 1.32 14.53
CA LEU A 345 -7.69 1.19 13.30
C LEU A 345 -6.70 0.01 13.36
N VAL A 346 -6.10 -0.24 14.52
CA VAL A 346 -5.22 -1.41 14.74
C VAL A 346 -6.03 -2.70 14.66
N ASP A 347 -7.14 -2.78 15.36
CA ASP A 347 -7.90 -4.01 15.55
C ASP A 347 -8.70 -4.39 14.29
N GLU A 348 -9.28 -3.41 13.58
CA GLU A 348 -10.19 -3.64 12.45
C GLU A 348 -9.53 -3.51 11.07
N PHE A 349 -8.44 -2.73 10.96
CA PHE A 349 -7.76 -2.44 9.70
C PHE A 349 -6.30 -2.88 9.69
N GLY A 350 -5.82 -3.53 10.75
CA GLY A 350 -4.48 -4.08 10.80
C GLY A 350 -3.37 -3.03 10.76
N LEU A 351 -3.63 -1.80 11.28
CA LEU A 351 -2.65 -0.71 11.30
C LEU A 351 -1.37 -1.16 12.02
N LYS A 352 -0.24 -1.13 11.33
CA LYS A 352 1.05 -1.57 11.86
C LYS A 352 1.97 -0.38 12.15
N LYS A 353 2.83 -0.56 13.15
CA LYS A 353 3.86 0.43 13.44
C LYS A 353 4.88 0.45 12.30
N ALA A 354 5.27 1.64 11.85
CA ALA A 354 6.31 1.76 10.84
C ALA A 354 7.62 1.14 11.34
N SER A 355 8.22 0.30 10.49
CA SER A 355 9.57 -0.17 10.73
C SER A 355 10.51 1.04 10.77
N PRO A 356 11.52 1.07 11.66
CA PRO A 356 12.50 2.15 11.63
C PRO A 356 13.05 2.25 10.20
N LYS A 357 12.94 3.43 9.57
CA LYS A 357 13.63 3.64 8.29
C LYS A 357 15.08 3.21 8.50
N PRO A 358 15.66 2.38 7.59
CA PRO A 358 17.08 2.13 7.64
C PRO A 358 17.75 3.50 7.72
N THR A 359 18.54 3.71 8.75
CA THR A 359 19.38 4.92 8.81
C THR A 359 20.16 4.92 7.52
N GLU A 360 19.92 5.92 6.66
CA GLU A 360 20.75 6.09 5.47
C GLU A 360 22.20 5.98 5.95
N LYS A 361 22.90 4.93 5.48
CA LYS A 361 24.33 4.83 5.71
C LYS A 361 24.94 6.03 5.00
N VAL A 362 25.18 7.08 5.75
CA VAL A 362 25.93 8.24 5.24
C VAL A 362 27.33 7.72 4.94
N LEU A 363 27.60 7.50 3.66
CA LEU A 363 28.93 7.15 3.21
C LEU A 363 29.71 8.44 2.98
N TYR A 364 30.65 8.69 3.85
CA TYR A 364 31.61 9.77 3.66
C TYR A 364 32.67 9.32 2.66
N LYS A 365 32.72 9.96 1.48
CA LYS A 365 33.78 9.71 0.48
C LYS A 365 34.91 10.70 0.71
N VAL A 366 36.13 10.18 0.87
CA VAL A 366 37.34 11.01 0.90
C VAL A 366 37.92 10.98 -0.51
N GLN A 367 38.00 12.18 -1.13
CA GLN A 367 38.61 12.32 -2.44
C GLN A 367 40.11 12.61 -2.27
N CYS A 368 40.94 11.68 -2.74
CA CYS A 368 42.41 11.77 -2.60
C CYS A 368 43.11 12.46 -3.77
N GLY A 369 42.38 12.84 -4.83
CA GLY A 369 42.91 13.57 -5.99
C GLY A 369 41.90 13.66 -7.14
N ALA A 370 42.11 14.64 -8.01
CA ALA A 370 41.40 14.82 -9.27
C ALA A 370 42.41 15.01 -10.39
N PHE A 371 42.31 14.26 -11.48
CA PHE A 371 43.26 14.24 -12.56
C PHE A 371 42.57 14.35 -13.93
N ALA A 372 43.09 15.23 -14.79
CA ALA A 372 42.62 15.30 -16.18
C ALA A 372 43.11 14.12 -17.04
N VAL A 373 44.19 13.46 -16.62
CA VAL A 373 44.77 12.31 -17.33
C VAL A 373 44.54 11.04 -16.53
N LYS A 374 43.86 10.08 -17.12
CA LYS A 374 43.48 8.78 -16.50
C LYS A 374 44.68 8.05 -15.89
N LYS A 375 45.81 8.02 -16.61
CA LYS A 375 47.05 7.35 -16.16
C LYS A 375 47.57 7.87 -14.81
N ASN A 376 47.37 9.17 -14.52
CA ASN A 376 47.78 9.74 -13.24
C ASN A 376 46.86 9.32 -12.09
N ALA A 377 45.56 9.14 -12.37
CA ALA A 377 44.59 8.56 -11.43
C ALA A 377 44.91 7.10 -11.11
N GLU A 378 45.26 6.32 -12.14
CA GLU A 378 45.65 4.92 -12.01
C GLU A 378 46.97 4.75 -11.21
N ALA A 379 47.92 5.66 -11.38
CA ALA A 379 49.17 5.65 -10.61
C ALA A 379 48.90 5.93 -9.12
N LEU A 380 48.02 6.92 -8.79
CA LEU A 380 47.61 7.14 -7.40
C LEU A 380 46.83 5.98 -6.82
N GLN A 381 45.92 5.41 -7.56
CA GLN A 381 45.15 4.21 -7.15
C GLN A 381 46.10 3.06 -6.77
N SER A 382 47.11 2.78 -7.59
CA SER A 382 48.11 1.73 -7.33
C SER A 382 48.91 1.98 -6.04
N ARG A 383 49.30 3.25 -5.79
CA ARG A 383 49.98 3.64 -4.55
C ARG A 383 49.10 3.48 -3.32
N LEU A 384 47.84 3.83 -3.40
CA LEU A 384 46.86 3.67 -2.30
C LEU A 384 46.61 2.18 -1.99
N LYS A 385 46.48 1.33 -3.04
CA LYS A 385 46.35 -0.10 -2.86
C LYS A 385 47.60 -0.73 -2.23
N ALA A 386 48.78 -0.29 -2.64
CA ALA A 386 50.04 -0.75 -2.05
C ALA A 386 50.18 -0.33 -0.57
N ALA A 387 49.55 0.74 -0.18
CA ALA A 387 49.46 1.23 1.21
C ALA A 387 48.30 0.58 2.02
N GLY A 388 47.58 -0.39 1.46
CA GLY A 388 46.52 -1.14 2.15
C GLY A 388 45.15 -0.49 2.10
N PHE A 389 44.91 0.53 1.26
CA PHE A 389 43.61 1.18 1.10
C PHE A 389 42.87 0.65 -0.12
N GLU A 390 41.57 0.36 0.01
CA GLU A 390 40.72 0.19 -1.16
C GLU A 390 40.49 1.53 -1.86
N ALA A 391 40.82 1.60 -3.13
CA ALA A 391 40.68 2.82 -3.92
C ALA A 391 40.02 2.54 -5.26
N VAL A 392 39.03 3.38 -5.63
CA VAL A 392 38.32 3.33 -6.91
C VAL A 392 38.48 4.65 -7.66
N ILE A 393 38.54 4.55 -9.00
CA ILE A 393 38.55 5.71 -9.90
C ILE A 393 37.14 5.95 -10.36
N ILE A 394 36.61 7.15 -10.14
CA ILE A 394 35.29 7.59 -10.62
C ILE A 394 35.52 8.62 -11.71
N SER A 395 35.02 8.35 -12.91
CA SER A 395 35.05 9.32 -14.00
C SER A 395 33.86 10.27 -13.86
N VAL A 396 34.11 11.56 -13.74
CA VAL A 396 33.10 12.60 -13.79
C VAL A 396 33.28 13.39 -15.08
N LYS A 397 32.18 13.74 -15.76
CA LYS A 397 32.24 14.70 -16.86
C LYS A 397 32.48 16.06 -16.22
N GLY A 398 33.56 16.76 -16.64
CA GLY A 398 33.76 18.15 -16.25
C GLY A 398 32.61 19.01 -16.81
N GLU A 399 32.13 19.94 -16.01
CA GLU A 399 31.25 21.03 -16.49
C GLU A 399 32.00 21.94 -17.48
#